data_c7e6b7df945bafb99bdcef388405173e
#
_entry.id   c7e6b7df945bafb99bdcef388405173e
#
_cell.length_a   1.000
_cell.length_b   1.000
_cell.length_c   1.000
_cell.angle_alpha   90.00
_cell.angle_beta   90.00
_cell.angle_gamma   90.00
#
_symmetry.space_group_name_H-M   'P 1'
#
loop_
_entity.id
_entity.type
_entity.pdbx_description
1 polymer ?
#
loop_
_entity_poly.entity_id
_entity_poly.type
_entity_poly.pdbx_seq_one_letter_code
_entity_poly.pdbx_strand_id
1 'polypeptide(L)'
;QSAMPKYQLEKLKKQFEEDGFVILKNYLDLDQLDDLRNRAIDLSSRLMGNQDDEDKYHHVLKSLNRQDSWFDDELKNGSHVKILEALLGFKPNGVSAAWFDRPIGDDIGIEPHKDAYGSDKSEKVGATIWISLDKASRDNGCLSYLRGSHKKVYPDIIPIPGIEKNSEHAVFVELNPGDAVVHSSSIVHWSEGNQSLMPRRAVSYFYFGAKI
;
A
#
# COMPACT_ATOMS: atom_id res chain seq x y z
N GLN A 1 -17.26 -6.84 12.88
CA GLN A 1 -17.85 -5.52 12.77
C GLN A 1 -17.14 -4.68 11.73
N SER A 2 -17.91 -3.99 10.95
CA SER A 2 -17.42 -3.18 9.86
C SER A 2 -16.78 -1.86 10.32
N ALA A 3 -15.69 -1.45 9.65
CA ALA A 3 -15.12 -0.11 9.78
C ALA A 3 -15.98 0.97 9.11
N MET A 4 -17.05 0.56 8.40
CA MET A 4 -17.90 1.45 7.60
C MET A 4 -18.52 2.61 8.36
N PRO A 5 -19.07 2.45 9.59
CA PRO A 5 -19.66 3.58 10.32
C PRO A 5 -18.68 4.64 10.76
N LYS A 6 -17.38 4.31 10.80
CA LYS A 6 -16.31 5.17 11.25
C LYS A 6 -15.90 6.21 10.20
N TYR A 7 -16.24 5.98 8.94
CA TYR A 7 -15.83 6.82 7.82
C TYR A 7 -17.04 7.32 7.03
N GLN A 8 -16.91 8.51 6.51
CA GLN A 8 -17.88 9.07 5.56
C GLN A 8 -17.49 8.60 4.15
N LEU A 9 -18.01 7.45 3.74
CA LEU A 9 -17.61 6.78 2.50
C LEU A 9 -17.83 7.62 1.24
N GLU A 10 -18.92 8.37 1.17
CA GLU A 10 -19.20 9.25 0.03
C GLU A 10 -18.11 10.32 -0.14
N LYS A 11 -17.68 10.89 0.97
CA LYS A 11 -16.61 11.88 0.99
C LYS A 11 -15.27 11.25 0.58
N LEU A 12 -14.96 10.08 1.12
CA LEU A 12 -13.74 9.35 0.78
C LEU A 12 -13.72 8.96 -0.70
N LYS A 13 -14.85 8.49 -1.23
CA LYS A 13 -14.96 8.14 -2.64
C LYS A 13 -14.66 9.33 -3.54
N LYS A 14 -15.20 10.49 -3.21
CA LYS A 14 -14.96 11.73 -3.94
C LYS A 14 -13.49 12.12 -3.94
N GLN A 15 -12.83 12.05 -2.77
CA GLN A 15 -11.41 12.32 -2.63
C GLN A 15 -10.58 11.30 -3.43
N PHE A 16 -10.94 10.03 -3.35
CA PHE A 16 -10.25 8.97 -4.06
C PHE A 16 -10.33 9.17 -5.59
N GLU A 17 -11.50 9.51 -6.10
CA GLU A 17 -11.69 9.79 -7.52
C GLU A 17 -10.90 11.01 -7.98
N GLU A 18 -10.79 12.02 -7.14
CA GLU A 18 -10.07 13.25 -7.48
C GLU A 18 -8.56 13.14 -7.32
N ASP A 19 -8.11 12.67 -6.17
CA ASP A 19 -6.70 12.65 -5.80
C ASP A 19 -5.98 11.35 -6.19
N GLY A 20 -6.71 10.23 -6.26
CA GLY A 20 -6.17 8.91 -6.52
C GLY A 20 -5.74 8.16 -5.27
N PHE A 21 -5.90 8.76 -4.10
CA PHE A 21 -5.62 8.12 -2.81
C PHE A 21 -6.43 8.77 -1.70
N VAL A 22 -6.65 8.02 -0.62
CA VAL A 22 -7.29 8.53 0.61
C VAL A 22 -6.62 7.93 1.84
N ILE A 23 -6.57 8.70 2.91
CA ILE A 23 -6.04 8.25 4.19
C ILE A 23 -7.19 7.80 5.07
N LEU A 24 -7.02 6.62 5.68
CA LEU A 24 -7.94 6.06 6.67
C LEU A 24 -7.31 6.17 8.04
N LYS A 25 -7.60 7.24 8.76
CA LYS A 25 -7.09 7.45 10.12
C LYS A 25 -7.66 6.40 11.08
N ASN A 26 -6.79 5.85 11.93
CA ASN A 26 -7.16 4.86 12.95
C ASN A 26 -7.92 3.68 12.34
N TYR A 27 -7.44 3.20 11.20
CA TYR A 27 -8.06 2.06 10.53
C TYR A 27 -8.09 0.83 11.44
N LEU A 28 -6.98 0.54 12.12
CA LEU A 28 -6.92 -0.51 13.12
C LEU A 28 -6.90 0.09 14.54
N ASP A 29 -7.63 -0.54 15.47
CA ASP A 29 -7.43 -0.26 16.89
C ASP A 29 -6.13 -0.90 17.39
N LEU A 30 -5.77 -0.68 18.65
CA LEU A 30 -4.50 -1.17 19.20
C LEU A 30 -4.41 -2.69 19.18
N ASP A 31 -5.50 -3.40 19.48
CA ASP A 31 -5.49 -4.86 19.51
C ASP A 31 -5.35 -5.43 18.10
N GLN A 32 -6.06 -4.86 17.14
CA GLN A 32 -5.95 -5.24 15.72
C GLN A 32 -4.56 -4.96 15.17
N LEU A 33 -3.98 -3.83 15.55
CA LEU A 33 -2.63 -3.45 15.12
C LEU A 33 -1.60 -4.43 15.69
N ASP A 34 -1.68 -4.76 16.97
CA ASP A 34 -0.76 -5.70 17.61
C ASP A 34 -0.87 -7.09 16.97
N ASP A 35 -2.09 -7.55 16.71
CA ASP A 35 -2.31 -8.85 16.05
C ASP A 35 -1.71 -8.87 14.64
N LEU A 36 -2.00 -7.88 13.84
CA LEU A 36 -1.44 -7.80 12.49
C LEU A 36 0.09 -7.71 12.51
N ARG A 37 0.64 -6.86 13.37
CA ARG A 37 2.08 -6.69 13.51
C ARG A 37 2.77 -8.00 13.89
N ASN A 38 2.27 -8.68 14.88
CA ASN A 38 2.86 -9.94 15.35
C ASN A 38 2.78 -11.03 14.29
N ARG A 39 1.65 -11.17 13.61
CA ARG A 39 1.50 -12.14 12.52
C ARG A 39 2.43 -11.85 11.36
N ALA A 40 2.53 -10.58 10.97
CA ALA A 40 3.35 -10.19 9.84
C ALA A 40 4.85 -10.34 10.14
N ILE A 41 5.29 -9.96 11.33
CA ILE A 41 6.68 -10.12 11.75
C ILE A 41 7.05 -11.60 11.85
N ASP A 42 6.20 -12.42 12.45
CA ASP A 42 6.43 -13.85 12.58
C ASP A 42 6.55 -14.51 11.20
N LEU A 43 5.59 -14.28 10.33
CA LEU A 43 5.60 -14.86 8.99
C LEU A 43 6.79 -14.38 8.16
N SER A 44 7.07 -13.09 8.14
CA SER A 44 8.20 -12.53 7.39
C SER A 44 9.53 -13.09 7.89
N SER A 45 9.71 -13.22 9.18
CA SER A 45 10.91 -13.81 9.78
C SER A 45 11.11 -15.25 9.36
N ARG A 46 10.04 -16.05 9.35
CA ARG A 46 10.10 -17.45 8.92
C ARG A 46 10.44 -17.56 7.43
N LEU A 47 9.85 -16.72 6.60
CA LEU A 47 10.11 -16.75 5.15
C LEU A 47 11.51 -16.26 4.81
N MET A 48 12.02 -15.26 5.50
CA MET A 48 13.36 -14.73 5.28
C MET A 48 14.45 -15.61 5.88
N GLY A 49 14.19 -16.26 7.01
CA GLY A 49 15.15 -17.12 7.70
C GLY A 49 15.60 -18.35 6.89
N ASN A 50 14.86 -18.71 5.83
CA ASN A 50 15.20 -19.80 4.92
C ASN A 50 15.97 -19.35 3.67
N GLN A 51 16.41 -18.08 3.62
CA GLN A 51 17.13 -17.54 2.48
C GLN A 51 18.59 -17.32 2.83
N ASP A 52 19.48 -18.08 2.21
CA ASP A 52 20.93 -18.00 2.41
C ASP A 52 21.59 -16.86 1.62
N ASP A 53 20.81 -16.00 0.98
CA ASP A 53 21.32 -15.00 0.06
C ASP A 53 21.14 -13.60 0.64
N GLU A 54 22.23 -13.00 1.11
CA GLU A 54 22.25 -11.65 1.64
C GLU A 54 21.89 -10.58 0.59
N ASP A 55 22.01 -10.92 -0.69
CA ASP A 55 21.69 -10.02 -1.80
C ASP A 55 20.20 -10.03 -2.17
N LYS A 56 19.41 -10.92 -1.57
CA LYS A 56 17.97 -10.92 -1.82
C LYS A 56 17.30 -9.72 -1.19
N TYR A 57 16.46 -9.14 -1.97
CA TYR A 57 15.69 -7.98 -1.60
C TYR A 57 14.77 -8.28 -0.41
N HIS A 58 15.15 -7.81 0.77
CA HIS A 58 14.47 -8.13 2.03
C HIS A 58 13.35 -7.15 2.40
N HIS A 59 13.07 -6.18 1.53
CA HIS A 59 12.18 -5.08 1.88
C HIS A 59 10.72 -5.33 1.49
N VAL A 60 10.47 -6.29 0.61
CA VAL A 60 9.12 -6.65 0.18
C VAL A 60 9.00 -8.16 0.05
N LEU A 61 8.00 -8.73 0.74
CA LEU A 61 7.60 -10.12 0.56
C LEU A 61 6.18 -10.13 0.01
N LYS A 62 6.01 -10.57 -1.22
CA LYS A 62 4.71 -10.67 -1.87
C LYS A 62 4.04 -12.01 -1.62
N SER A 63 2.73 -12.05 -1.83
CA SER A 63 1.94 -13.27 -1.79
C SER A 63 1.93 -13.97 -0.43
N LEU A 64 1.88 -13.21 0.66
CA LEU A 64 1.72 -13.76 2.01
C LEU A 64 0.47 -14.64 2.12
N ASN A 65 -0.56 -14.33 1.34
CA ASN A 65 -1.80 -15.08 1.28
C ASN A 65 -1.62 -16.51 0.78
N ARG A 66 -0.55 -16.79 0.05
CA ARG A 66 -0.22 -18.15 -0.40
C ARG A 66 0.54 -18.93 0.66
N GLN A 67 1.11 -18.25 1.64
CA GLN A 67 1.93 -18.84 2.69
C GLN A 67 1.17 -19.02 4.01
N ASP A 68 0.06 -18.30 4.17
CA ASP A 68 -0.65 -18.23 5.44
C ASP A 68 -2.14 -18.01 5.21
N SER A 69 -2.97 -18.89 5.78
CA SER A 69 -4.43 -18.85 5.59
C SER A 69 -5.09 -17.62 6.22
N TRP A 70 -4.52 -17.08 7.29
CA TRP A 70 -5.04 -15.88 7.91
C TRP A 70 -4.93 -14.68 6.96
N PHE A 71 -3.78 -14.52 6.30
CA PHE A 71 -3.59 -13.45 5.31
C PHE A 71 -4.47 -13.67 4.07
N ASP A 72 -4.71 -14.92 3.67
CA ASP A 72 -5.63 -15.23 2.58
C ASP A 72 -7.06 -14.83 2.93
N ASP A 73 -7.49 -15.12 4.14
CA ASP A 73 -8.82 -14.74 4.62
C ASP A 73 -8.96 -13.21 4.71
N GLU A 74 -7.96 -12.51 5.23
CA GLU A 74 -7.96 -11.04 5.28
C GLU A 74 -8.01 -10.43 3.88
N LEU A 75 -7.27 -10.97 2.94
CA LEU A 75 -7.29 -10.51 1.56
C LEU A 75 -8.68 -10.62 0.95
N LYS A 76 -9.38 -11.73 1.19
CA LYS A 76 -10.69 -12.03 0.58
C LYS A 76 -11.87 -11.45 1.35
N ASN A 77 -11.78 -11.42 2.68
CA ASN A 77 -12.92 -11.16 3.56
C ASN A 77 -12.68 -10.09 4.63
N GLY A 78 -11.50 -9.48 4.65
CA GLY A 78 -11.19 -8.42 5.60
C GLY A 78 -12.12 -7.21 5.46
N SER A 79 -12.21 -6.40 6.52
CA SER A 79 -13.09 -5.23 6.55
C SER A 79 -12.77 -4.21 5.45
N HIS A 80 -11.53 -4.16 5.01
CA HIS A 80 -11.09 -3.27 3.94
C HIS A 80 -11.70 -3.59 2.57
N VAL A 81 -12.19 -4.82 2.35
CA VAL A 81 -12.82 -5.21 1.06
C VAL A 81 -14.05 -4.35 0.79
N LYS A 82 -14.88 -4.12 1.81
CA LYS A 82 -16.07 -3.26 1.67
C LYS A 82 -15.72 -1.80 1.42
N ILE A 83 -14.66 -1.33 2.06
CA ILE A 83 -14.16 0.03 1.84
C ILE A 83 -13.70 0.18 0.39
N LEU A 84 -12.89 -0.77 -0.10
CA LEU A 84 -12.40 -0.75 -1.48
C LEU A 84 -13.55 -0.85 -2.48
N GLU A 85 -14.53 -1.69 -2.22
CA GLU A 85 -15.74 -1.79 -3.06
C GLU A 85 -16.47 -0.45 -3.13
N ALA A 86 -16.61 0.25 -2.01
CA ALA A 86 -17.23 1.57 -1.98
C ALA A 86 -16.43 2.59 -2.79
N LEU A 87 -15.10 2.58 -2.68
CA LEU A 87 -14.24 3.52 -3.40
C LEU A 87 -14.18 3.24 -4.90
N LEU A 88 -14.16 1.97 -5.29
CA LEU A 88 -14.04 1.56 -6.69
C LEU A 88 -15.39 1.50 -7.41
N GLY A 89 -16.50 1.29 -6.69
CA GLY A 89 -17.80 1.11 -7.28
C GLY A 89 -18.10 -0.32 -7.75
N PHE A 90 -17.22 -1.27 -7.48
CA PHE A 90 -17.39 -2.70 -7.75
C PHE A 90 -16.55 -3.51 -6.77
N LYS A 91 -16.89 -4.79 -6.59
CA LYS A 91 -16.13 -5.68 -5.71
C LYS A 91 -14.85 -6.15 -6.41
N PRO A 92 -13.68 -5.77 -5.92
CA PRO A 92 -12.42 -6.17 -6.55
C PRO A 92 -12.03 -7.60 -6.13
N ASN A 93 -11.12 -8.19 -6.91
CA ASN A 93 -10.53 -9.49 -6.59
C ASN A 93 -9.20 -9.31 -5.89
N GLY A 94 -8.98 -10.03 -4.80
CA GLY A 94 -7.71 -10.01 -4.09
C GLY A 94 -6.60 -10.66 -4.90
N VAL A 95 -5.47 -9.99 -5.02
CA VAL A 95 -4.31 -10.46 -5.78
C VAL A 95 -3.20 -10.89 -4.86
N SER A 96 -2.82 -10.04 -3.91
CA SER A 96 -1.65 -10.30 -3.06
C SER A 96 -1.75 -9.55 -1.74
N ALA A 97 -1.42 -10.25 -0.66
CA ALA A 97 -1.04 -9.63 0.60
C ALA A 97 0.49 -9.53 0.63
N ALA A 98 1.03 -8.41 1.07
CA ALA A 98 2.47 -8.17 1.03
C ALA A 98 2.98 -7.55 2.32
N TRP A 99 4.23 -7.87 2.63
CA TRP A 99 5.01 -7.28 3.70
C TRP A 99 5.99 -6.27 3.14
N PHE A 100 6.08 -5.12 3.76
CA PHE A 100 7.05 -4.09 3.43
C PHE A 100 7.87 -3.75 4.65
N ASP A 101 9.18 -3.68 4.48
CA ASP A 101 10.10 -3.26 5.51
C ASP A 101 11.09 -2.24 4.93
N ARG A 102 11.19 -1.10 5.61
CA ARG A 102 12.23 -0.11 5.34
C ARG A 102 13.06 0.00 6.60
N PRO A 103 14.08 -0.87 6.76
CA PRO A 103 14.85 -0.90 7.99
C PRO A 103 15.70 0.35 8.18
N ILE A 104 16.13 0.55 9.41
CA ILE A 104 17.07 1.61 9.76
C ILE A 104 18.32 1.47 8.91
N GLY A 105 18.76 2.58 8.32
CA GLY A 105 19.97 2.59 7.48
C GLY A 105 19.74 2.21 6.03
N ASP A 106 18.52 1.81 5.65
CA ASP A 106 18.18 1.57 4.25
C ASP A 106 17.91 2.90 3.56
N ASP A 107 18.89 3.40 2.83
CA ASP A 107 18.82 4.66 2.10
C ASP A 107 18.32 4.49 0.66
N ILE A 108 17.96 3.28 0.26
CA ILE A 108 17.41 2.99 -1.07
C ILE A 108 15.90 3.09 -1.03
N GLY A 109 15.35 4.02 -1.80
CA GLY A 109 13.92 4.18 -1.96
C GLY A 109 13.32 3.29 -3.04
N ILE A 110 12.05 3.48 -3.28
CA ILE A 110 11.34 2.91 -4.43
C ILE A 110 11.03 4.05 -5.38
N GLU A 111 11.48 3.93 -6.63
CA GLU A 111 11.33 4.96 -7.64
C GLU A 111 9.87 5.11 -8.10
N PRO A 112 9.51 6.25 -8.72
CA PRO A 112 8.15 6.49 -9.20
C PRO A 112 7.64 5.39 -10.13
N HIS A 113 6.47 4.86 -9.79
CA HIS A 113 5.82 3.77 -10.53
C HIS A 113 4.31 3.78 -10.29
N LYS A 114 3.61 2.96 -11.06
CA LYS A 114 2.20 2.62 -10.85
C LYS A 114 2.11 1.13 -10.54
N ASP A 115 1.14 0.72 -9.74
CA ASP A 115 0.88 -0.70 -9.50
C ASP A 115 0.32 -1.38 -10.75
N ALA A 116 -0.55 -0.71 -11.49
CA ALA A 116 -1.03 -1.15 -12.79
C ALA A 116 0.05 -0.94 -13.85
N TYR A 117 0.89 -1.95 -14.02
CA TYR A 117 2.08 -1.92 -14.83
C TYR A 117 2.10 -3.13 -15.78
N GLY A 118 2.46 -2.92 -17.08
CA GLY A 118 2.54 -3.95 -18.10
C GLY A 118 1.43 -3.88 -19.16
N SER A 119 1.56 -4.67 -20.22
CA SER A 119 0.84 -4.52 -21.49
C SER A 119 -0.69 -4.61 -21.43
N ASP A 120 -1.25 -5.34 -20.46
CA ASP A 120 -2.70 -5.56 -20.39
C ASP A 120 -3.41 -4.73 -19.31
N LYS A 121 -2.74 -3.71 -18.80
CA LYS A 121 -3.21 -3.06 -17.56
C LYS A 121 -4.03 -1.81 -17.77
N SER A 122 -4.13 -1.30 -19.00
CA SER A 122 -5.01 -0.17 -19.31
C SER A 122 -6.48 -0.46 -19.02
N GLU A 123 -6.86 -1.75 -19.01
CA GLU A 123 -8.21 -2.20 -18.71
C GLU A 123 -8.39 -2.63 -17.25
N LYS A 124 -7.31 -2.71 -16.47
CA LYS A 124 -7.38 -3.15 -15.09
C LYS A 124 -7.51 -1.97 -14.15
N VAL A 125 -8.59 -1.95 -13.42
CA VAL A 125 -8.86 -0.98 -12.37
C VAL A 125 -8.73 -1.69 -11.03
N GLY A 126 -8.03 -1.08 -10.10
CA GLY A 126 -7.85 -1.66 -8.77
C GLY A 126 -7.34 -0.66 -7.77
N ALA A 127 -7.04 -1.16 -6.61
CA ALA A 127 -6.50 -0.36 -5.51
C ALA A 127 -5.70 -1.23 -4.56
N THR A 128 -4.81 -0.57 -3.83
CA THR A 128 -4.05 -1.15 -2.75
C THR A 128 -4.41 -0.43 -1.45
N ILE A 129 -4.63 -1.19 -0.39
CA ILE A 129 -4.63 -0.63 0.96
C ILE A 129 -3.28 -0.95 1.60
N TRP A 130 -2.61 0.09 2.09
CA TRP A 130 -1.30 0.01 2.73
C TRP A 130 -1.47 0.41 4.19
N ILE A 131 -1.24 -0.52 5.12
CA ILE A 131 -1.49 -0.37 6.55
C ILE A 131 -0.16 -0.17 7.26
N SER A 132 0.00 0.97 7.91
CA SER A 132 1.24 1.29 8.61
C SER A 132 1.31 0.57 9.94
N LEU A 133 2.36 -0.22 10.15
CA LEU A 133 2.62 -0.89 11.42
C LEU A 133 3.45 -0.02 12.36
N ASP A 134 4.24 0.87 11.79
CA ASP A 134 5.07 1.84 12.49
C ASP A 134 4.66 3.24 12.08
N LYS A 135 5.19 4.24 12.76
CA LYS A 135 5.07 5.62 12.28
C LYS A 135 5.81 5.73 10.96
N ALA A 136 5.11 6.21 9.95
CA ALA A 136 5.68 6.51 8.64
C ALA A 136 5.77 8.03 8.48
N SER A 137 6.98 8.52 8.21
CA SER A 137 7.27 9.94 8.08
C SER A 137 8.25 10.18 6.93
N ARG A 138 8.47 11.43 6.59
CA ARG A 138 9.36 11.80 5.48
C ARG A 138 10.78 11.29 5.66
N ASP A 139 11.27 11.22 6.89
CA ASP A 139 12.63 10.80 7.19
C ASP A 139 12.81 9.28 7.27
N ASN A 140 11.74 8.50 7.38
CA ASN A 140 11.86 7.04 7.40
C ASN A 140 11.25 6.33 6.18
N GLY A 141 10.90 7.07 5.14
CA GLY A 141 10.46 6.50 3.89
C GLY A 141 8.95 6.32 3.75
N CYS A 142 8.16 7.28 4.20
CA CYS A 142 6.72 7.26 3.96
C CYS A 142 6.41 7.25 2.45
N LEU A 143 5.21 6.81 2.10
CA LEU A 143 4.75 6.86 0.71
C LEU A 143 4.54 8.30 0.25
N SER A 144 4.87 8.55 -0.99
CA SER A 144 4.61 9.81 -1.69
C SER A 144 3.77 9.55 -2.93
N TYR A 145 2.81 10.42 -3.17
CA TYR A 145 1.90 10.31 -4.31
C TYR A 145 1.95 11.57 -5.16
N LEU A 146 1.85 11.38 -6.46
CA LEU A 146 1.60 12.50 -7.36
C LEU A 146 0.08 12.63 -7.52
N ARG A 147 -0.50 13.60 -6.81
CA ARG A 147 -1.95 13.81 -6.75
C ARG A 147 -2.53 13.99 -8.14
N GLY A 148 -3.61 13.24 -8.43
CA GLY A 148 -4.31 13.32 -9.71
C GLY A 148 -3.63 12.58 -10.85
N SER A 149 -2.48 11.97 -10.63
CA SER A 149 -1.74 11.28 -11.70
C SER A 149 -2.44 10.03 -12.21
N HIS A 150 -3.36 9.45 -11.44
CA HIS A 150 -4.19 8.32 -11.88
C HIS A 150 -5.10 8.66 -13.08
N LYS A 151 -5.33 9.94 -13.33
CA LYS A 151 -6.13 10.43 -14.45
C LYS A 151 -5.30 10.67 -15.73
N LYS A 152 -3.97 10.52 -15.65
CA LYS A 152 -3.06 10.80 -16.75
C LYS A 152 -2.42 9.53 -17.27
N VAL A 153 -1.97 9.58 -18.51
CA VAL A 153 -1.23 8.49 -19.14
C VAL A 153 0.26 8.72 -18.96
N TYR A 154 0.95 7.69 -18.52
CA TYR A 154 2.41 7.67 -18.35
C TYR A 154 2.99 6.48 -19.10
N PRO A 155 4.28 6.55 -19.51
CA PRO A 155 4.96 5.36 -20.04
C PRO A 155 4.94 4.21 -19.05
N ASP A 156 4.77 2.99 -19.56
CA ASP A 156 4.70 1.79 -18.74
C ASP A 156 6.11 1.24 -18.47
N ILE A 157 6.90 2.05 -17.80
CA ILE A 157 8.29 1.74 -17.41
C ILE A 157 8.53 2.17 -15.97
N ILE A 158 9.51 1.56 -15.31
CA ILE A 158 9.96 1.91 -13.96
C ILE A 158 11.47 2.20 -14.03
N PRO A 159 11.91 3.38 -13.57
CA PRO A 159 11.10 4.49 -13.05
C PRO A 159 10.34 5.22 -14.15
N ILE A 160 9.19 5.80 -13.80
CA ILE A 160 8.46 6.68 -14.71
C ILE A 160 9.29 7.96 -14.86
N PRO A 161 9.67 8.35 -16.08
CA PRO A 161 10.51 9.53 -16.28
C PRO A 161 9.74 10.84 -16.09
N GLY A 162 10.47 11.89 -15.74
CA GLY A 162 9.93 13.24 -15.67
C GLY A 162 9.03 13.55 -14.49
N ILE A 163 9.05 12.71 -13.45
CA ILE A 163 8.25 12.95 -12.23
C ILE A 163 8.98 13.94 -11.33
N GLU A 164 8.34 15.07 -11.09
CA GLU A 164 8.85 16.11 -10.21
C GLU A 164 8.43 15.83 -8.76
N LYS A 165 9.32 15.22 -7.99
CA LYS A 165 9.06 14.81 -6.61
C LYS A 165 8.84 15.98 -5.64
N ASN A 166 9.18 17.19 -6.05
CA ASN A 166 9.02 18.41 -5.24
C ASN A 166 7.93 19.34 -5.79
N SER A 167 7.12 18.87 -6.74
CA SER A 167 6.02 19.70 -7.26
C SER A 167 4.92 19.89 -6.21
N GLU A 168 4.05 20.87 -6.43
CA GLU A 168 2.90 21.12 -5.55
C GLU A 168 1.90 19.95 -5.51
N HIS A 169 1.95 19.06 -6.51
CA HIS A 169 1.09 17.87 -6.58
C HIS A 169 1.71 16.66 -5.89
N ALA A 170 2.96 16.73 -5.45
CA ALA A 170 3.61 15.66 -4.70
C ALA A 170 3.19 15.75 -3.23
N VAL A 171 2.63 14.66 -2.72
CA VAL A 171 2.10 14.59 -1.35
C VAL A 171 2.82 13.52 -0.58
N PHE A 172 3.45 13.88 0.52
CA PHE A 172 4.01 12.94 1.47
C PHE A 172 2.91 12.46 2.40
N VAL A 173 2.68 11.17 2.45
CA VAL A 173 1.63 10.59 3.30
C VAL A 173 2.25 10.07 4.58
N GLU A 174 2.25 10.93 5.60
CA GLU A 174 2.71 10.54 6.93
C GLU A 174 1.58 9.88 7.70
N LEU A 175 1.88 8.73 8.31
CA LEU A 175 0.88 7.90 8.98
C LEU A 175 1.37 7.54 10.39
N ASN A 176 0.43 7.46 11.32
CA ASN A 176 0.66 6.84 12.63
C ASN A 176 0.44 5.33 12.54
N PRO A 177 1.01 4.53 13.47
CA PRO A 177 0.72 3.10 13.50
C PRO A 177 -0.78 2.81 13.55
N GLY A 178 -1.26 1.93 12.68
CA GLY A 178 -2.68 1.61 12.58
C GLY A 178 -3.47 2.46 11.58
N ASP A 179 -2.90 3.56 11.10
CA ASP A 179 -3.47 4.29 9.97
C ASP A 179 -3.23 3.49 8.69
N ALA A 180 -4.05 3.76 7.68
CA ALA A 180 -3.88 3.17 6.36
C ALA A 180 -4.06 4.23 5.28
N VAL A 181 -3.55 3.93 4.10
CA VAL A 181 -3.82 4.70 2.89
C VAL A 181 -4.31 3.73 1.81
N VAL A 182 -5.36 4.13 1.10
CA VAL A 182 -5.83 3.40 -0.08
C VAL A 182 -5.42 4.21 -1.30
N HIS A 183 -4.75 3.57 -2.24
CA HIS A 183 -4.37 4.25 -3.47
C HIS A 183 -4.80 3.47 -4.72
N SER A 184 -5.13 4.22 -5.76
CA SER A 184 -5.49 3.68 -7.06
C SER A 184 -4.29 2.92 -7.66
N SER A 185 -4.59 1.82 -8.38
CA SER A 185 -3.56 1.08 -9.13
C SER A 185 -2.89 1.93 -10.22
N SER A 186 -3.49 3.05 -10.59
CA SER A 186 -2.99 3.95 -11.66
C SER A 186 -2.26 5.18 -11.15
N ILE A 187 -2.17 5.39 -9.84
CA ILE A 187 -1.50 6.57 -9.31
C ILE A 187 0.02 6.38 -9.30
N VAL A 188 0.73 7.44 -9.69
CA VAL A 188 2.20 7.47 -9.58
C VAL A 188 2.58 7.68 -8.12
N HIS A 189 3.41 6.80 -7.60
CA HIS A 189 3.88 6.87 -6.22
C HIS A 189 5.31 6.35 -6.09
N TRP A 190 5.92 6.72 -4.98
CA TRP A 190 7.30 6.37 -4.67
C TRP A 190 7.53 6.44 -3.17
N SER A 191 8.72 6.04 -2.73
CA SER A 191 9.16 6.27 -1.36
C SER A 191 10.67 6.52 -1.34
N GLU A 192 11.12 7.37 -0.42
CA GLU A 192 12.53 7.61 -0.18
C GLU A 192 13.10 6.55 0.77
N GLY A 193 14.40 6.59 1.00
CA GLY A 193 15.05 5.72 1.97
C GLY A 193 14.73 6.08 3.41
N ASN A 194 15.15 5.23 4.33
CA ASN A 194 15.00 5.46 5.76
C ASN A 194 16.30 6.00 6.35
N GLN A 195 16.31 7.29 6.65
CA GLN A 195 17.44 7.98 7.26
C GLN A 195 17.21 8.25 8.75
N SER A 196 16.17 7.66 9.33
CA SER A 196 15.83 7.82 10.75
C SER A 196 16.37 6.67 11.58
N LEU A 197 16.10 6.73 12.89
CA LEU A 197 16.40 5.66 13.84
C LEU A 197 15.20 4.74 14.10
N MET A 198 14.15 4.84 13.29
CA MET A 198 12.94 4.05 13.42
C MET A 198 12.69 3.24 12.15
N PRO A 199 12.34 1.94 12.26
CA PRO A 199 11.96 1.16 11.09
C PRO A 199 10.61 1.66 10.55
N ARG A 200 10.35 1.35 9.28
CA ARG A 200 9.05 1.60 8.67
C ARG A 200 8.53 0.30 8.04
N ARG A 201 7.62 -0.35 8.74
CA ARG A 201 7.04 -1.63 8.32
C ARG A 201 5.56 -1.44 8.01
N ALA A 202 5.08 -2.20 7.05
CA ALA A 202 3.70 -2.15 6.62
C ALA A 202 3.23 -3.47 6.05
N VAL A 203 1.92 -3.63 6.00
CA VAL A 203 1.24 -4.71 5.27
C VAL A 203 0.33 -4.07 4.25
N SER A 204 0.31 -4.60 3.03
CA SER A 204 -0.61 -4.15 2.00
C SER A 204 -1.47 -5.30 1.50
N TYR A 205 -2.66 -4.94 1.01
CA TYR A 205 -3.55 -5.86 0.28
C TYR A 205 -3.86 -5.22 -1.07
N PHE A 206 -3.52 -5.93 -2.12
CA PHE A 206 -3.61 -5.46 -3.50
C PHE A 206 -4.74 -6.14 -4.24
N TYR A 207 -5.54 -5.34 -4.95
CA TYR A 207 -6.76 -5.79 -5.63
C TYR A 207 -6.81 -5.30 -7.06
N PHE A 208 -7.29 -6.17 -7.94
CA PHE A 208 -7.74 -5.79 -9.26
C PHE A 208 -9.17 -6.25 -9.49
N GLY A 209 -9.87 -5.56 -10.37
CA GLY A 209 -11.15 -5.98 -10.89
C GLY A 209 -11.23 -5.70 -12.38
N ALA A 210 -12.12 -6.40 -13.06
CA ALA A 210 -12.45 -6.06 -14.42
C ALA A 210 -13.47 -4.90 -14.38
N LYS A 211 -13.13 -3.82 -15.08
CA LYS A 211 -14.10 -2.78 -15.36
C LYS A 211 -15.06 -3.32 -16.43
N ILE A 212 -16.32 -3.41 -16.09
CA ILE A 212 -17.35 -3.82 -17.03
C ILE A 212 -17.81 -2.60 -17.82
#